data_502273e3fc01a08682b9644711129d99
#
_entry.id   502273e3fc01a08682b9644711129d99
#
_cell.length_a   1.000
_cell.length_b   1.000
_cell.length_c   1.000
_cell.angle_alpha   90.00
_cell.angle_beta   90.00
_cell.angle_gamma   90.00
#
_symmetry.space_group_name_H-M   'P 1'
#
loop_
_entity.id
_entity.type
_entity.pdbx_description
1 polymer ?
#
loop_
_entity_poly.entity_id
_entity_poly.type
_entity_poly.pdbx_seq_one_letter_code
_entity_poly.pdbx_strand_id
1 'polypeptide(L)'
;MSDILPHVVRQPKQPTKNTALLVLLHGYGSNELDLFSFADELPDNLLIISLRAPYEMGNGAYAWYAINLDSENNKFSDLVQARESMQKIATTIDSLKTQYATNQNNTFLLGFSQGAILSYALSFNFPNKIEHIIALSGYLNTELLPEESNQKISTDYYISHGSVDQVIPVDWARKSSPFLDSKEIKNEYSEYPVGHGVAPQNFFSFKKWIENRL
;
A
#
# COMPACT_ATOMS: atom_id res chain seq x y z
N MET A 1 18.86 13.62 11.45
CA MET A 1 18.88 12.23 10.95
C MET A 1 17.82 12.16 9.87
N SER A 2 18.08 11.54 8.73
CA SER A 2 17.11 11.47 7.64
C SER A 2 15.88 10.69 8.10
N ASP A 3 14.69 11.29 8.01
CA ASP A 3 13.40 10.65 8.34
C ASP A 3 12.97 9.59 7.29
N ILE A 4 13.94 9.06 6.53
CA ILE A 4 13.71 8.04 5.52
C ILE A 4 13.64 6.68 6.19
N LEU A 5 12.55 5.94 5.95
CA LEU A 5 12.37 4.59 6.45
C LEU A 5 13.43 3.62 5.88
N PRO A 6 13.92 2.64 6.67
CA PRO A 6 14.74 1.55 6.15
C PRO A 6 14.04 0.85 4.99
N HIS A 7 14.80 0.47 3.95
CA HIS A 7 14.22 -0.10 2.74
C HIS A 7 15.23 -0.96 1.96
N VAL A 8 14.70 -1.81 1.10
CA VAL A 8 15.45 -2.54 0.07
C VAL A 8 15.02 -2.07 -1.31
N VAL A 9 15.94 -2.18 -2.29
CA VAL A 9 15.78 -1.58 -3.62
C VAL A 9 16.07 -2.60 -4.71
N ARG A 10 15.18 -2.72 -5.70
CA ARG A 10 15.48 -3.29 -7.01
C ARG A 10 15.57 -2.15 -8.02
N GLN A 11 16.75 -1.91 -8.54
CA GLN A 11 16.95 -0.96 -9.63
C GLN A 11 16.23 -1.42 -10.91
N PRO A 12 15.74 -0.49 -11.74
CA PRO A 12 15.18 -0.87 -13.03
C PRO A 12 16.26 -1.54 -13.89
N LYS A 13 15.95 -2.68 -14.51
CA LYS A 13 16.85 -3.35 -15.45
C LYS A 13 16.95 -2.57 -16.77
N GLN A 14 15.91 -1.80 -17.10
CA GLN A 14 15.81 -0.94 -18.28
C GLN A 14 15.41 0.48 -17.86
N PRO A 15 16.34 1.29 -17.32
CA PRO A 15 16.02 2.64 -16.86
C PRO A 15 15.67 3.55 -18.06
N THR A 16 14.65 4.37 -17.88
CA THR A 16 14.23 5.40 -18.83
C THR A 16 14.16 6.76 -18.14
N LYS A 17 14.02 7.85 -18.90
CA LYS A 17 13.78 9.18 -18.33
C LYS A 17 12.45 9.27 -17.56
N ASN A 18 11.55 8.31 -17.81
CA ASN A 18 10.22 8.23 -17.18
C ASN A 18 10.09 6.99 -16.31
N THR A 19 11.18 6.50 -15.70
CA THR A 19 11.14 5.37 -14.79
C THR A 19 10.12 5.61 -13.67
N ALA A 20 9.11 4.76 -13.59
CA ALA A 20 8.10 4.82 -12.54
C ALA A 20 8.63 4.22 -11.23
N LEU A 21 8.13 4.76 -10.09
CA LEU A 21 8.44 4.25 -8.76
C LEU A 21 7.32 3.34 -8.28
N LEU A 22 7.65 2.13 -7.83
CA LEU A 22 6.76 1.25 -7.09
C LEU A 22 7.26 1.11 -5.65
N VAL A 23 6.46 1.56 -4.69
CA VAL A 23 6.72 1.40 -3.26
C VAL A 23 5.88 0.26 -2.71
N LEU A 24 6.49 -0.61 -1.89
CA LEU A 24 5.84 -1.78 -1.28
C LEU A 24 5.70 -1.58 0.23
N LEU A 25 4.51 -1.82 0.77
CA LEU A 25 4.19 -1.76 2.21
C LEU A 25 3.71 -3.13 2.69
N HIS A 26 4.52 -3.80 3.50
CA HIS A 26 4.24 -5.14 4.03
C HIS A 26 3.08 -5.17 5.05
N GLY A 27 2.62 -6.36 5.41
CA GLY A 27 1.59 -6.59 6.43
C GLY A 27 2.13 -6.52 7.88
N TYR A 28 1.22 -6.53 8.84
CA TYR A 28 1.53 -6.58 10.28
C TYR A 28 2.39 -7.81 10.62
N GLY A 29 3.46 -7.60 11.39
CA GLY A 29 4.36 -8.68 11.81
C GLY A 29 5.30 -9.20 10.73
N SER A 30 5.37 -8.52 9.57
CA SER A 30 6.27 -8.84 8.48
C SER A 30 7.42 -7.81 8.38
N ASN A 31 8.09 -7.73 7.23
CA ASN A 31 9.18 -6.79 6.98
C ASN A 31 9.33 -6.48 5.50
N GLU A 32 10.34 -5.66 5.14
CA GLU A 32 10.61 -5.21 3.78
C GLU A 32 10.97 -6.31 2.78
N LEU A 33 11.30 -7.52 3.22
CA LEU A 33 11.67 -8.62 2.32
C LEU A 33 10.47 -9.40 1.81
N ASP A 34 9.31 -9.30 2.48
CA ASP A 34 8.10 -10.07 2.17
C ASP A 34 7.61 -9.79 0.74
N LEU A 35 7.02 -8.62 0.51
CA LEU A 35 6.53 -8.24 -0.83
C LEU A 35 7.65 -8.03 -1.84
N PHE A 36 8.88 -7.78 -1.37
CA PHE A 36 10.06 -7.68 -2.22
C PHE A 36 10.35 -8.98 -2.98
N SER A 37 9.86 -10.11 -2.49
CA SER A 37 9.92 -11.40 -3.20
C SER A 37 9.25 -11.37 -4.58
N PHE A 38 8.32 -10.44 -4.83
CA PHE A 38 7.68 -10.24 -6.13
C PHE A 38 8.55 -9.44 -7.12
N ALA A 39 9.59 -8.76 -6.64
CA ALA A 39 10.30 -7.74 -7.41
C ALA A 39 10.88 -8.26 -8.73
N ASP A 40 11.41 -9.48 -8.76
CA ASP A 40 12.02 -10.05 -9.96
C ASP A 40 11.03 -10.43 -11.05
N GLU A 41 9.76 -10.63 -10.69
CA GLU A 41 8.69 -10.97 -11.64
C GLU A 41 7.88 -9.74 -12.11
N LEU A 42 8.09 -8.58 -11.47
CA LEU A 42 7.46 -7.32 -11.85
C LEU A 42 8.21 -6.63 -13.01
N PRO A 43 7.57 -5.69 -13.74
CA PRO A 43 8.15 -5.05 -14.92
C PRO A 43 9.56 -4.51 -14.71
N ASP A 44 10.44 -4.74 -15.69
CA ASP A 44 11.88 -4.44 -15.62
C ASP A 44 12.21 -2.93 -15.64
N ASN A 45 11.28 -2.10 -16.10
CA ASN A 45 11.41 -0.64 -16.17
C ASN A 45 10.97 0.08 -14.88
N LEU A 46 10.52 -0.65 -13.84
CA LEU A 46 10.19 -0.07 -12.53
C LEU A 46 11.43 0.07 -11.63
N LEU A 47 11.51 1.17 -10.90
CA LEU A 47 12.26 1.22 -9.65
C LEU A 47 11.34 0.67 -8.55
N ILE A 48 11.74 -0.42 -7.88
CA ILE A 48 10.96 -1.02 -6.81
C ILE A 48 11.66 -0.81 -5.48
N ILE A 49 10.94 -0.28 -4.50
CA ILE A 49 11.44 0.00 -3.16
C ILE A 49 10.46 -0.57 -2.13
N SER A 50 10.93 -1.49 -1.32
CA SER A 50 10.13 -2.06 -0.23
C SER A 50 10.54 -1.46 1.11
N LEU A 51 9.59 -0.81 1.78
CA LEU A 51 9.82 -0.10 3.03
C LEU A 51 9.64 -1.05 4.23
N ARG A 52 10.48 -0.84 5.26
CA ARG A 52 10.32 -1.44 6.58
C ARG A 52 9.49 -0.51 7.45
N ALA A 53 8.47 -1.05 8.09
CA ALA A 53 7.63 -0.33 9.04
C ALA A 53 8.43 0.11 10.29
N PRO A 54 8.04 1.22 10.95
CA PRO A 54 8.86 1.83 12.00
C PRO A 54 8.79 1.13 13.36
N TYR A 55 7.78 0.30 13.64
CA TYR A 55 7.59 -0.30 14.97
C TYR A 55 8.06 -1.75 14.98
N GLU A 56 9.19 -2.00 15.65
CA GLU A 56 9.76 -3.33 15.79
C GLU A 56 8.94 -4.17 16.78
N MET A 57 8.66 -5.42 16.39
CA MET A 57 7.91 -6.41 17.18
C MET A 57 8.79 -7.55 17.70
N GLY A 58 10.10 -7.50 17.43
CA GLY A 58 11.06 -8.58 17.72
C GLY A 58 11.18 -9.60 16.56
N ASN A 59 12.28 -10.34 16.59
CA ASN A 59 12.59 -11.40 15.61
C ASN A 59 12.51 -10.98 14.12
N GLY A 60 12.82 -9.72 13.81
CA GLY A 60 12.76 -9.20 12.44
C GLY A 60 11.33 -8.93 11.93
N ALA A 61 10.35 -8.89 12.81
CA ALA A 61 8.97 -8.52 12.53
C ALA A 61 8.71 -7.05 12.86
N TYR A 62 7.93 -6.37 12.04
CA TYR A 62 7.60 -4.95 12.14
C TYR A 62 6.13 -4.68 11.89
N ALA A 63 5.63 -3.55 12.39
CA ALA A 63 4.28 -3.08 12.17
C ALA A 63 4.26 -1.60 11.83
N TRP A 64 3.27 -1.18 11.04
CA TRP A 64 3.03 0.23 10.76
C TRP A 64 2.36 0.92 11.95
N TYR A 65 1.57 0.20 12.72
CA TYR A 65 0.94 0.63 13.96
C TYR A 65 0.52 -0.58 14.80
N ALA A 66 0.39 -0.38 16.10
CA ALA A 66 -0.06 -1.42 17.01
C ALA A 66 -1.55 -1.76 16.76
N ILE A 67 -1.87 -3.04 16.91
CA ILE A 67 -3.25 -3.53 17.03
C ILE A 67 -3.47 -3.84 18.50
N ASN A 68 -4.30 -3.04 19.16
CA ASN A 68 -4.61 -3.14 20.57
C ASN A 68 -5.89 -3.93 20.80
N LEU A 69 -6.09 -4.38 22.03
CA LEU A 69 -7.34 -5.00 22.47
C LEU A 69 -7.99 -4.11 23.54
N ASP A 70 -9.29 -3.92 23.44
CA ASP A 70 -10.06 -3.31 24.53
C ASP A 70 -10.39 -4.31 25.64
N SER A 71 -11.11 -3.88 26.68
CA SER A 71 -11.51 -4.72 27.83
C SER A 71 -12.44 -5.89 27.43
N GLU A 72 -13.04 -5.85 26.24
CA GLU A 72 -13.92 -6.87 25.67
C GLU A 72 -13.22 -7.75 24.63
N ASN A 73 -11.88 -7.59 24.49
CA ASN A 73 -11.04 -8.23 23.47
C ASN A 73 -11.38 -7.83 22.02
N ASN A 74 -12.05 -6.69 21.78
CA ASN A 74 -12.20 -6.17 20.44
C ASN A 74 -10.87 -5.54 19.99
N LYS A 75 -10.48 -5.82 18.76
CA LYS A 75 -9.25 -5.26 18.16
C LYS A 75 -9.50 -3.84 17.66
N PHE A 76 -8.60 -2.92 17.99
CA PHE A 76 -8.59 -1.58 17.43
C PHE A 76 -7.19 -1.13 17.02
N SER A 77 -7.12 -0.28 16.02
CA SER A 77 -5.88 0.28 15.49
C SER A 77 -5.39 1.44 16.36
N ASP A 78 -4.08 1.51 16.59
CA ASP A 78 -3.47 2.72 17.13
C ASP A 78 -3.42 3.80 16.04
N LEU A 79 -4.40 4.70 16.06
CA LEU A 79 -4.54 5.74 15.05
C LEU A 79 -3.43 6.78 15.09
N VAL A 80 -2.81 7.01 16.25
CA VAL A 80 -1.67 7.94 16.40
C VAL A 80 -0.45 7.36 15.67
N GLN A 81 -0.09 6.12 15.98
CA GLN A 81 1.00 5.44 15.28
C GLN A 81 0.74 5.29 13.78
N ALA A 82 -0.51 5.02 13.38
CA ALA A 82 -0.89 4.94 11.97
C ALA A 82 -0.64 6.28 11.24
N ARG A 83 -1.02 7.41 11.84
CA ARG A 83 -0.78 8.76 11.28
C ARG A 83 0.70 9.09 11.21
N GLU A 84 1.49 8.75 12.24
CA GLU A 84 2.95 8.91 12.23
C GLU A 84 3.60 8.10 11.12
N SER A 85 3.17 6.85 10.92
CA SER A 85 3.65 5.98 9.84
C SER A 85 3.30 6.55 8.47
N MET A 86 2.09 7.05 8.27
CA MET A 86 1.70 7.72 7.02
C MET A 86 2.61 8.91 6.72
N GLN A 87 2.91 9.75 7.70
CA GLN A 87 3.81 10.90 7.51
C GLN A 87 5.22 10.44 7.13
N LYS A 88 5.77 9.43 7.80
CA LYS A 88 7.08 8.85 7.48
C LYS A 88 7.11 8.25 6.07
N ILE A 89 6.07 7.51 5.67
CA ILE A 89 5.95 6.95 4.31
C ILE A 89 5.91 8.08 3.27
N ALA A 90 5.08 9.11 3.47
CA ALA A 90 4.96 10.23 2.57
C ALA A 90 6.28 10.98 2.38
N THR A 91 6.99 11.27 3.48
CA THR A 91 8.32 11.92 3.46
C THR A 91 9.37 11.03 2.78
N THR A 92 9.32 9.71 3.04
CA THR A 92 10.22 8.75 2.39
C THR A 92 10.00 8.72 0.88
N ILE A 93 8.75 8.67 0.40
CA ILE A 93 8.43 8.70 -1.04
C ILE A 93 9.01 9.94 -1.72
N ASP A 94 8.86 11.14 -1.14
CA ASP A 94 9.43 12.37 -1.70
C ASP A 94 10.95 12.32 -1.81
N SER A 95 11.60 11.84 -0.76
CA SER A 95 13.05 11.68 -0.71
C SER A 95 13.54 10.70 -1.77
N LEU A 96 12.84 9.56 -1.94
CA LEU A 96 13.17 8.53 -2.92
C LEU A 96 12.95 9.01 -4.36
N LYS A 97 11.85 9.72 -4.63
CA LYS A 97 11.60 10.35 -5.93
C LYS A 97 12.75 11.27 -6.33
N THR A 98 13.27 12.07 -5.37
CA THR A 98 14.40 12.97 -5.59
C THR A 98 15.72 12.21 -5.74
N GLN A 99 15.99 11.25 -4.86
CA GLN A 99 17.25 10.49 -4.84
C GLN A 99 17.47 9.69 -6.12
N TYR A 100 16.41 9.09 -6.66
CA TYR A 100 16.48 8.23 -7.83
C TYR A 100 16.03 8.89 -9.14
N ALA A 101 15.70 10.19 -9.10
CA ALA A 101 15.25 10.96 -10.26
C ALA A 101 14.13 10.26 -11.06
N THR A 102 13.17 9.67 -10.35
CA THR A 102 12.04 8.96 -10.96
C THR A 102 11.02 9.93 -11.56
N ASN A 103 10.11 9.42 -12.40
CA ASN A 103 8.97 10.19 -12.88
C ASN A 103 8.10 10.63 -11.69
N GLN A 104 8.01 11.94 -11.48
CA GLN A 104 7.28 12.54 -10.35
C GLN A 104 5.76 12.25 -10.40
N ASN A 105 5.23 11.95 -11.59
CA ASN A 105 3.81 11.78 -11.86
C ASN A 105 3.45 10.31 -12.20
N ASN A 106 4.29 9.35 -11.85
CA ASN A 106 4.00 7.93 -12.04
C ASN A 106 4.55 7.11 -10.86
N THR A 107 3.83 7.16 -9.74
CA THR A 107 4.15 6.47 -8.50
C THR A 107 3.06 5.46 -8.18
N PHE A 108 3.47 4.22 -8.02
CA PHE A 108 2.64 3.13 -7.56
C PHE A 108 2.92 2.86 -6.08
N LEU A 109 1.87 2.56 -5.33
CA LEU A 109 1.96 2.07 -3.95
C LEU A 109 1.22 0.74 -3.85
N LEU A 110 1.95 -0.34 -3.56
CA LEU A 110 1.39 -1.65 -3.33
C LEU A 110 1.45 -1.96 -1.85
N GLY A 111 0.30 -2.14 -1.23
CA GLY A 111 0.18 -2.52 0.17
C GLY A 111 -0.51 -3.86 0.34
N PHE A 112 -0.04 -4.66 1.31
CA PHE A 112 -0.69 -5.88 1.74
C PHE A 112 -1.19 -5.73 3.18
N SER A 113 -2.43 -6.16 3.46
CA SER A 113 -3.02 -6.17 4.80
C SER A 113 -2.94 -4.79 5.48
N GLN A 114 -2.20 -4.63 6.58
CA GLN A 114 -1.98 -3.35 7.25
C GLN A 114 -1.38 -2.29 6.30
N GLY A 115 -0.45 -2.70 5.42
CA GLY A 115 0.09 -1.82 4.38
C GLY A 115 -0.96 -1.36 3.37
N ALA A 116 -1.94 -2.21 3.03
CA ALA A 116 -3.05 -1.83 2.16
C ALA A 116 -3.99 -0.81 2.83
N ILE A 117 -4.29 -1.00 4.12
CA ILE A 117 -5.09 -0.05 4.91
C ILE A 117 -4.44 1.35 4.90
N LEU A 118 -3.11 1.42 5.12
CA LEU A 118 -2.39 2.69 5.04
C LEU A 118 -2.34 3.25 3.63
N SER A 119 -2.27 2.41 2.59
CA SER A 119 -2.25 2.87 1.19
C SER A 119 -3.53 3.64 0.84
N TYR A 120 -4.70 3.17 1.27
CA TYR A 120 -5.94 3.95 1.14
C TYR A 120 -5.82 5.29 1.86
N ALA A 121 -5.43 5.29 3.13
CA ALA A 121 -5.37 6.51 3.93
C ALA A 121 -4.36 7.54 3.37
N LEU A 122 -3.22 7.08 2.84
CA LEU A 122 -2.18 7.92 2.24
C LEU A 122 -2.71 8.74 1.07
N SER A 123 -3.52 8.16 0.18
CA SER A 123 -4.05 8.88 -0.99
C SER A 123 -5.02 10.00 -0.62
N PHE A 124 -5.74 9.85 0.49
CA PHE A 124 -6.66 10.88 0.99
C PHE A 124 -5.97 11.96 1.81
N ASN A 125 -4.94 11.58 2.58
CA ASN A 125 -4.20 12.54 3.42
C ASN A 125 -3.10 13.29 2.65
N PHE A 126 -2.58 12.70 1.56
CA PHE A 126 -1.53 13.28 0.72
C PHE A 126 -1.93 13.19 -0.77
N PRO A 127 -3.01 13.88 -1.19
CA PRO A 127 -3.48 13.83 -2.57
C PRO A 127 -2.39 14.27 -3.55
N ASN A 128 -2.37 13.69 -4.74
CA ASN A 128 -1.38 13.92 -5.80
C ASN A 128 0.06 13.45 -5.50
N LYS A 129 0.28 12.68 -4.43
CA LYS A 129 1.59 12.09 -4.14
C LYS A 129 1.75 10.69 -4.75
N ILE A 130 0.64 9.98 -4.91
CA ILE A 130 0.56 8.59 -5.37
C ILE A 130 -0.52 8.52 -6.46
N GLU A 131 -0.13 8.13 -7.65
CA GLU A 131 -1.04 8.06 -8.80
C GLU A 131 -1.81 6.75 -8.84
N HIS A 132 -1.19 5.64 -8.37
CA HIS A 132 -1.73 4.29 -8.52
C HIS A 132 -1.59 3.50 -7.23
N ILE A 133 -2.68 2.92 -6.73
CA ILE A 133 -2.67 2.07 -5.53
C ILE A 133 -3.06 0.64 -5.89
N ILE A 134 -2.28 -0.32 -5.39
CA ILE A 134 -2.59 -1.74 -5.38
C ILE A 134 -2.83 -2.14 -3.93
N ALA A 135 -4.09 -2.32 -3.54
CA ALA A 135 -4.51 -2.67 -2.19
C ALA A 135 -4.88 -4.15 -2.12
N LEU A 136 -4.00 -4.95 -1.49
CA LEU A 136 -4.13 -6.40 -1.40
C LEU A 136 -4.55 -6.80 0.02
N SER A 137 -5.64 -7.54 0.16
CA SER A 137 -6.12 -8.13 1.43
C SER A 137 -6.26 -7.12 2.59
N GLY A 138 -6.65 -5.88 2.27
CA GLY A 138 -6.91 -4.82 3.23
C GLY A 138 -8.32 -4.23 3.05
N TYR A 139 -8.60 -3.14 3.73
CA TYR A 139 -9.88 -2.41 3.64
C TYR A 139 -9.65 -0.91 3.85
N LEU A 140 -10.57 -0.09 3.38
CA LEU A 140 -10.58 1.35 3.60
C LEU A 140 -11.07 1.64 5.02
N ASN A 141 -10.15 2.09 5.90
CA ASN A 141 -10.49 2.51 7.25
C ASN A 141 -10.80 4.01 7.28
N THR A 142 -12.07 4.35 7.48
CA THR A 142 -12.54 5.75 7.48
C THR A 142 -11.99 6.58 8.63
N GLU A 143 -11.58 5.98 9.76
CA GLU A 143 -10.98 6.68 10.91
C GLU A 143 -9.59 7.27 10.59
N LEU A 144 -8.94 6.78 9.53
CA LEU A 144 -7.65 7.28 9.06
C LEU A 144 -7.79 8.34 7.96
N LEU A 145 -8.98 8.59 7.46
CA LEU A 145 -9.23 9.63 6.47
C LEU A 145 -9.22 11.02 7.11
N PRO A 146 -8.93 12.08 6.36
CA PRO A 146 -9.10 13.45 6.84
C PRO A 146 -10.59 13.75 7.07
N GLU A 147 -10.92 14.58 8.08
CA GLU A 147 -12.29 14.95 8.43
C GLU A 147 -13.02 15.61 7.25
N GLU A 148 -12.32 16.48 6.51
CA GLU A 148 -12.82 17.09 5.28
C GLU A 148 -11.68 17.20 4.27
N SER A 149 -11.92 16.79 3.03
CA SER A 149 -11.03 17.05 1.91
C SER A 149 -11.85 17.50 0.71
N ASN A 150 -11.71 18.75 0.33
CA ASN A 150 -12.26 19.30 -0.92
C ASN A 150 -11.30 19.06 -2.12
N GLN A 151 -10.16 18.39 -1.89
CA GLN A 151 -9.21 18.13 -2.96
C GLN A 151 -9.68 16.91 -3.78
N LYS A 152 -9.67 17.10 -5.09
CA LYS A 152 -9.93 15.99 -6.02
C LYS A 152 -8.77 15.00 -5.96
N ILE A 153 -9.09 13.74 -5.67
CA ILE A 153 -8.12 12.64 -5.68
C ILE A 153 -8.08 12.08 -7.09
N SER A 154 -6.91 12.12 -7.72
CA SER A 154 -6.67 11.58 -9.06
C SER A 154 -6.15 10.14 -9.05
N THR A 155 -5.84 9.60 -7.87
CA THR A 155 -5.36 8.23 -7.66
C THR A 155 -6.40 7.22 -8.14
N ASP A 156 -5.97 6.20 -8.90
CA ASP A 156 -6.80 5.04 -9.21
C ASP A 156 -6.36 3.79 -8.43
N TYR A 157 -7.25 2.80 -8.34
CA TYR A 157 -7.05 1.66 -7.45
C TYR A 157 -7.26 0.32 -8.16
N TYR A 158 -6.33 -0.60 -7.91
CA TYR A 158 -6.54 -2.03 -7.98
C TYR A 158 -6.77 -2.56 -6.57
N ILE A 159 -7.88 -3.25 -6.35
CA ILE A 159 -8.27 -3.77 -5.04
C ILE A 159 -8.52 -5.26 -5.18
N SER A 160 -7.93 -6.05 -4.28
CA SER A 160 -8.23 -7.48 -4.25
C SER A 160 -8.27 -8.05 -2.84
N HIS A 161 -9.08 -9.10 -2.67
CA HIS A 161 -9.23 -9.76 -1.38
C HIS A 161 -9.45 -11.27 -1.52
N GLY A 162 -9.06 -12.02 -0.49
CA GLY A 162 -9.37 -13.44 -0.38
C GLY A 162 -10.83 -13.65 0.06
N SER A 163 -11.63 -14.39 -0.73
CA SER A 163 -13.05 -14.60 -0.41
C SER A 163 -13.29 -15.44 0.85
N VAL A 164 -12.25 -16.15 1.33
CA VAL A 164 -12.29 -16.95 2.57
C VAL A 164 -11.25 -16.46 3.58
N ASP A 165 -10.91 -15.16 3.54
CA ASP A 165 -9.99 -14.52 4.47
C ASP A 165 -10.55 -14.51 5.89
N GLN A 166 -9.83 -15.15 6.83
CA GLN A 166 -10.21 -15.26 8.25
C GLN A 166 -9.49 -14.23 9.13
N VAL A 167 -8.55 -13.44 8.57
CA VAL A 167 -7.82 -12.38 9.29
C VAL A 167 -8.55 -11.05 9.16
N ILE A 168 -8.88 -10.67 7.91
CA ILE A 168 -9.70 -9.50 7.59
C ILE A 168 -10.93 -9.99 6.82
N PRO A 169 -12.13 -9.91 7.41
CA PRO A 169 -13.36 -10.35 6.75
C PRO A 169 -13.56 -9.69 5.39
N VAL A 170 -13.87 -10.47 4.37
CA VAL A 170 -14.08 -9.97 2.99
C VAL A 170 -15.15 -8.88 2.91
N ASP A 171 -16.16 -8.92 3.80
CA ASP A 171 -17.20 -7.90 3.86
C ASP A 171 -16.67 -6.50 4.24
N TRP A 172 -15.50 -6.41 4.89
CA TRP A 172 -14.84 -5.13 5.14
C TRP A 172 -14.22 -4.58 3.85
N ALA A 173 -13.55 -5.43 3.10
CA ALA A 173 -12.94 -5.06 1.82
C ALA A 173 -13.99 -4.65 0.77
N ARG A 174 -15.13 -5.34 0.73
CA ARG A 174 -16.26 -5.06 -0.17
C ARG A 174 -16.80 -3.65 -0.03
N LYS A 175 -16.65 -3.00 1.13
CA LYS A 175 -17.10 -1.62 1.37
C LYS A 175 -16.16 -0.58 0.72
N SER A 176 -14.94 -0.96 0.38
CA SER A 176 -13.95 -0.01 -0.15
C SER A 176 -14.33 0.50 -1.55
N SER A 177 -14.71 -0.39 -2.46
CA SER A 177 -15.07 0.00 -3.83
C SER A 177 -16.30 0.92 -3.90
N PRO A 178 -17.46 0.62 -3.27
CA PRO A 178 -18.60 1.55 -3.23
C PRO A 178 -18.27 2.90 -2.58
N PHE A 179 -17.37 2.94 -1.58
CA PHE A 179 -16.92 4.19 -1.00
C PHE A 179 -16.14 5.03 -2.02
N LEU A 180 -15.20 4.43 -2.76
CA LEU A 180 -14.45 5.11 -3.81
C LEU A 180 -15.35 5.58 -4.95
N ASP A 181 -16.31 4.76 -5.36
CA ASP A 181 -17.32 5.11 -6.38
C ASP A 181 -18.14 6.33 -5.97
N SER A 182 -18.54 6.42 -4.68
CA SER A 182 -19.26 7.57 -4.14
C SER A 182 -18.47 8.89 -4.18
N LYS A 183 -17.14 8.79 -4.36
CA LYS A 183 -16.20 9.92 -4.51
C LYS A 183 -15.74 10.10 -5.97
N GLU A 184 -16.33 9.38 -6.91
CA GLU A 184 -15.94 9.37 -8.33
C GLU A 184 -14.46 8.98 -8.55
N ILE A 185 -13.91 8.13 -7.67
CA ILE A 185 -12.52 7.65 -7.73
C ILE A 185 -12.51 6.32 -8.48
N LYS A 186 -11.71 6.26 -9.56
CA LYS A 186 -11.58 5.07 -10.39
C LYS A 186 -10.99 3.91 -9.60
N ASN A 187 -11.66 2.76 -9.65
CA ASN A 187 -11.18 1.56 -8.97
C ASN A 187 -11.63 0.28 -9.67
N GLU A 188 -10.89 -0.81 -9.43
CA GLU A 188 -11.19 -2.16 -9.89
C GLU A 188 -11.12 -3.10 -8.68
N TYR A 189 -12.20 -3.83 -8.37
CA TYR A 189 -12.28 -4.76 -7.24
C TYR A 189 -12.42 -6.20 -7.71
N SER A 190 -11.63 -7.10 -7.11
CA SER A 190 -11.65 -8.53 -7.43
C SER A 190 -11.50 -9.39 -6.17
N GLU A 191 -12.17 -10.55 -6.15
CA GLU A 191 -12.04 -11.56 -5.09
C GLU A 191 -11.41 -12.84 -5.65
N TYR A 192 -10.62 -13.51 -4.81
CA TYR A 192 -9.98 -14.78 -5.15
C TYR A 192 -10.28 -15.82 -4.07
N PRO A 193 -10.44 -17.12 -4.43
CA PRO A 193 -10.80 -18.18 -3.47
C PRO A 193 -9.58 -18.62 -2.64
N VAL A 194 -9.03 -17.66 -1.86
CA VAL A 194 -7.90 -17.86 -0.95
C VAL A 194 -8.19 -17.20 0.39
N GLY A 195 -7.41 -17.54 1.41
CA GLY A 195 -7.41 -16.87 2.70
C GLY A 195 -6.69 -15.53 2.68
N HIS A 196 -6.00 -15.19 3.79
CA HIS A 196 -5.22 -13.95 3.92
C HIS A 196 -3.90 -14.05 3.16
N GLY A 197 -3.91 -13.77 1.86
CA GLY A 197 -2.74 -13.92 1.00
C GLY A 197 -3.01 -13.52 -0.45
N VAL A 198 -1.99 -13.68 -1.28
CA VAL A 198 -2.01 -13.35 -2.71
C VAL A 198 -2.02 -14.62 -3.54
N ALA A 199 -3.13 -14.89 -4.25
CA ALA A 199 -3.19 -16.00 -5.20
C ALA A 199 -2.32 -15.73 -6.44
N PRO A 200 -1.79 -16.77 -7.12
CA PRO A 200 -1.06 -16.59 -8.38
C PRO A 200 -1.87 -15.80 -9.43
N GLN A 201 -3.16 -16.08 -9.58
CA GLN A 201 -4.04 -15.37 -10.51
C GLN A 201 -4.16 -13.88 -10.15
N ASN A 202 -4.19 -13.55 -8.84
CA ASN A 202 -4.20 -12.18 -8.36
C ASN A 202 -2.88 -11.46 -8.70
N PHE A 203 -1.73 -12.15 -8.50
CA PHE A 203 -0.43 -11.62 -8.87
C PHE A 203 -0.38 -11.23 -10.36
N PHE A 204 -0.77 -12.12 -11.26
CA PHE A 204 -0.79 -11.83 -12.70
C PHE A 204 -1.78 -10.71 -13.06
N SER A 205 -2.90 -10.61 -12.34
CA SER A 205 -3.90 -9.57 -12.57
C SER A 205 -3.36 -8.19 -12.21
N PHE A 206 -2.81 -7.97 -11.00
CA PHE A 206 -2.26 -6.66 -10.64
C PHE A 206 -0.97 -6.33 -11.40
N LYS A 207 -0.15 -7.31 -11.75
CA LYS A 207 1.00 -7.11 -12.65
C LYS A 207 0.54 -6.54 -13.99
N LYS A 208 -0.48 -7.14 -14.61
CA LYS A 208 -1.07 -6.65 -15.86
C LYS A 208 -1.65 -5.24 -15.70
N TRP A 209 -2.28 -4.97 -14.55
CA TRP A 209 -2.83 -3.66 -14.23
C TRP A 209 -1.73 -2.59 -14.13
N ILE A 210 -0.57 -2.91 -13.54
CA ILE A 210 0.64 -2.05 -13.52
C ILE A 210 1.16 -1.83 -14.94
N GLU A 211 1.36 -2.90 -15.73
CA GLU A 211 1.87 -2.82 -17.10
C GLU A 211 1.05 -1.88 -18.00
N ASN A 212 -0.26 -1.83 -17.81
CA ASN A 212 -1.15 -0.96 -18.57
C ASN A 212 -1.03 0.54 -18.21
N ARG A 213 -0.24 0.88 -17.19
CA ARG A 213 -0.04 2.25 -16.65
C ARG A 213 1.41 2.74 -16.75
N LEU A 214 2.29 1.92 -17.27
CA LEU A 214 3.69 2.24 -17.56
C LEU A 214 3.86 2.77 -18.97
#